data_8b307ee406f27793a804d5f2a9ef842c
#
_entry.id   8b307ee406f27793a804d5f2a9ef842c
#
_cell.length_a   1.000
_cell.length_b   1.000
_cell.length_c   1.000
_cell.angle_alpha   90.00
_cell.angle_beta   90.00
_cell.angle_gamma   90.00
#
_symmetry.space_group_name_H-M   'P 1'
#
loop_
_entity.id
_entity.type
_entity.pdbx_description
1 polymer ?
#
loop_
_entity_poly.entity_id
_entity_poly.type
_entity_poly.pdbx_seq_one_letter_code
_entity_poly.pdbx_strand_id
1 'polypeptide(L)'
;MDDQDKSTLAGPMAAAATKEDPPAYSNYAAEESQELPVPYSPFPSTMNAYYQWSPPAMKTFFLCGASKEDRLYAVQTHAGYHKKSLLGTRPGLTLHNGKSSKDPILAAAGEEAQRATSTYEFNLNSIIQLPSLQPGAGNFITEVMRGTVADDRIAAFQFAIEVGADGKMVREEFEWRKLKKGNNDSVKGRGFNLVRLGPRSKDPNQALSSSALSPPGGETVALLEWPKGLSSLIHVFSLQLKGSGESNTLGQRWALMVVMTALRLWWLHMGGRANATVIGKGEEIHSNQSVP
;
A
#
# COMPACT_ATOMS: atom_id res chain seq x y z
N MET A 1 -5.23 72.41 -49.12
CA MET A 1 -6.42 71.60 -49.38
C MET A 1 -6.28 70.42 -48.47
N ASP A 2 -6.60 70.56 -47.17
CA ASP A 2 -7.95 70.30 -46.63
C ASP A 2 -8.26 68.81 -46.67
N ASP A 3 -8.52 68.08 -45.65
CA ASP A 3 -9.20 68.30 -44.37
C ASP A 3 -8.81 67.22 -43.37
N GLN A 4 -8.59 67.55 -42.22
CA GLN A 4 -9.19 67.23 -40.93
C GLN A 4 -10.21 66.09 -40.96
N ASP A 5 -10.08 65.09 -40.11
CA ASP A 5 -11.04 64.92 -39.04
C ASP A 5 -10.60 63.93 -37.92
N LYS A 6 -10.57 64.48 -36.76
CA LYS A 6 -11.04 64.09 -35.43
C LYS A 6 -11.03 62.62 -34.99
N SER A 7 -10.17 62.50 -34.02
CA SER A 7 -10.20 61.51 -32.93
C SER A 7 -11.56 61.37 -32.27
N THR A 8 -11.91 60.15 -31.95
CA THR A 8 -12.82 59.91 -30.82
C THR A 8 -12.26 58.72 -30.00
N LEU A 9 -11.78 59.07 -28.81
CA LEU A 9 -11.44 58.13 -27.73
C LEU A 9 -12.71 57.43 -27.24
N ALA A 10 -12.79 56.10 -27.41
CA ALA A 10 -13.73 55.27 -26.70
C ALA A 10 -12.93 54.40 -25.72
N GLY A 11 -13.19 54.60 -24.44
CA GLY A 11 -12.55 53.88 -23.35
C GLY A 11 -12.94 52.36 -23.32
N PRO A 12 -12.14 51.54 -22.66
CA PRO A 12 -12.38 50.13 -22.60
C PRO A 12 -13.60 49.85 -21.68
N MET A 13 -14.66 49.26 -22.23
CA MET A 13 -15.73 48.66 -21.47
C MET A 13 -15.17 47.46 -20.72
N ALA A 14 -15.31 47.48 -19.40
CA ALA A 14 -15.05 46.32 -18.55
C ALA A 14 -15.95 45.15 -18.97
N ALA A 15 -15.32 44.10 -19.49
CA ALA A 15 -16.00 42.83 -19.74
C ALA A 15 -16.33 42.21 -18.38
N ALA A 16 -17.62 42.10 -18.09
CA ALA A 16 -18.16 41.36 -16.97
C ALA A 16 -17.74 39.87 -17.15
N ALA A 17 -16.98 39.36 -16.17
CA ALA A 17 -16.67 37.93 -16.08
C ALA A 17 -17.97 37.17 -15.83
N THR A 18 -18.49 36.53 -16.86
CA THR A 18 -19.54 35.50 -16.71
C THR A 18 -18.92 34.34 -15.94
N LYS A 19 -19.42 34.10 -14.73
CA LYS A 19 -19.20 32.85 -14.02
C LYS A 19 -19.80 31.75 -14.86
N GLU A 20 -18.95 30.97 -15.54
CA GLU A 20 -19.36 29.69 -16.10
C GLU A 20 -19.66 28.75 -14.93
N ASP A 21 -20.91 28.31 -14.84
CA ASP A 21 -21.28 27.20 -13.96
C ASP A 21 -20.46 25.95 -14.35
N PRO A 22 -19.98 25.17 -13.36
CA PRO A 22 -19.26 23.95 -13.67
C PRO A 22 -20.16 23.01 -14.46
N PRO A 23 -19.65 22.28 -15.48
CA PRO A 23 -20.44 21.43 -16.33
C PRO A 23 -21.23 20.42 -15.48
N ALA A 24 -22.53 20.37 -15.71
CA ALA A 24 -23.39 19.36 -15.10
C ALA A 24 -22.83 17.99 -15.44
N TYR A 25 -22.43 17.23 -14.43
CA TYR A 25 -22.09 15.82 -14.58
C TYR A 25 -23.34 15.09 -15.04
N SER A 26 -23.46 14.90 -16.35
CA SER A 26 -24.52 14.11 -16.95
C SER A 26 -24.40 12.69 -16.43
N ASN A 27 -25.49 12.22 -15.80
CA ASN A 27 -25.70 10.83 -15.42
C ASN A 27 -25.61 9.94 -16.66
N TYR A 28 -24.43 9.44 -16.97
CA TYR A 28 -24.29 8.22 -17.75
C TYR A 28 -24.64 7.05 -16.82
N ALA A 29 -25.91 6.78 -16.72
CA ALA A 29 -26.42 5.50 -16.27
C ALA A 29 -26.08 4.47 -17.36
N ALA A 30 -24.84 4.01 -17.40
CA ALA A 30 -24.55 2.69 -17.91
C ALA A 30 -24.98 1.73 -16.81
N GLU A 31 -25.96 0.90 -17.08
CA GLU A 31 -26.27 -0.30 -16.32
C GLU A 31 -25.07 -1.27 -16.47
N GLU A 32 -23.93 -0.93 -15.87
CA GLU A 32 -22.91 -1.91 -15.53
C GLU A 32 -23.43 -2.63 -14.30
N SER A 33 -23.74 -3.92 -14.48
CA SER A 33 -24.00 -4.87 -13.41
C SER A 33 -23.01 -4.59 -12.27
N GLN A 34 -23.57 -4.16 -11.14
CA GLN A 34 -22.83 -3.91 -9.89
C GLN A 34 -22.31 -5.27 -9.40
N GLU A 35 -21.16 -5.70 -9.90
CA GLU A 35 -20.43 -6.79 -9.29
C GLU A 35 -19.98 -6.30 -7.91
N LEU A 36 -20.66 -6.80 -6.88
CA LEU A 36 -20.22 -6.68 -5.50
C LEU A 36 -18.76 -7.16 -5.41
N PRO A 37 -17.94 -6.58 -4.53
CA PRO A 37 -16.57 -7.05 -4.33
C PRO A 37 -16.59 -8.55 -4.10
N VAL A 38 -15.81 -9.30 -4.91
CA VAL A 38 -15.78 -10.77 -4.86
C VAL A 38 -15.41 -11.17 -3.43
N PRO A 39 -16.29 -11.92 -2.73
CA PRO A 39 -16.00 -12.34 -1.37
C PRO A 39 -14.74 -13.21 -1.35
N TYR A 40 -13.88 -12.98 -0.39
CA TYR A 40 -12.70 -13.79 -0.15
C TYR A 40 -12.72 -14.38 1.27
N SER A 41 -12.05 -15.51 1.44
CA SER A 41 -11.98 -16.17 2.73
C SER A 41 -11.24 -15.31 3.75
N PRO A 42 -11.68 -15.28 5.02
CA PRO A 42 -10.95 -14.59 6.07
C PRO A 42 -9.51 -15.10 6.20
N PHE A 43 -8.59 -14.19 6.45
CA PHE A 43 -7.20 -14.56 6.72
C PHE A 43 -7.07 -15.15 8.13
N PRO A 44 -6.40 -16.31 8.29
CA PRO A 44 -6.12 -16.85 9.61
C PRO A 44 -5.13 -15.96 10.39
N SER A 45 -5.10 -16.10 11.71
CA SER A 45 -4.19 -15.31 12.56
C SER A 45 -2.71 -15.62 12.29
N THR A 46 -2.41 -16.79 11.73
CA THR A 46 -1.04 -17.16 11.33
C THR A 46 -1.04 -17.66 9.89
N MET A 47 -0.15 -17.08 9.09
CA MET A 47 0.06 -17.43 7.69
C MET A 47 1.55 -17.63 7.43
N ASN A 48 1.85 -18.61 6.59
CA ASN A 48 3.21 -18.90 6.14
C ASN A 48 3.27 -18.80 4.62
N ALA A 49 4.32 -18.23 4.09
CA ALA A 49 4.55 -18.19 2.66
C ALA A 49 5.58 -19.26 2.25
N TYR A 50 5.27 -20.03 1.23
CA TYR A 50 6.13 -21.11 0.73
C TYR A 50 6.33 -21.04 -0.77
N TYR A 51 7.59 -21.20 -1.22
CA TYR A 51 7.90 -21.38 -2.62
C TYR A 51 7.35 -22.70 -3.15
N GLN A 52 6.91 -22.67 -4.39
CA GLN A 52 6.69 -23.88 -5.16
C GLN A 52 7.93 -24.12 -6.03
N TRP A 53 8.71 -25.15 -5.72
CA TRP A 53 9.77 -25.61 -6.60
C TRP A 53 9.19 -26.35 -7.79
N SER A 54 8.99 -25.65 -8.89
CA SER A 54 8.64 -26.22 -10.19
C SER A 54 9.21 -25.32 -11.26
N PRO A 55 10.20 -25.78 -12.06
CA PRO A 55 10.67 -24.99 -13.21
C PRO A 55 9.53 -24.88 -14.25
N PRO A 56 9.24 -23.71 -14.81
CA PRO A 56 9.91 -22.41 -14.74
C PRO A 56 9.35 -21.43 -13.70
N ALA A 57 8.81 -21.90 -12.60
CA ALA A 57 7.86 -21.21 -11.73
C ALA A 57 8.49 -20.50 -10.52
N MET A 58 9.65 -19.87 -10.64
CA MET A 58 10.12 -18.90 -9.65
C MET A 58 9.21 -17.65 -9.54
N LYS A 59 8.09 -17.64 -10.30
CA LYS A 59 7.17 -16.48 -10.35
C LYS A 59 5.98 -16.61 -9.42
N THR A 60 5.74 -17.80 -8.88
CA THR A 60 4.56 -18.06 -8.05
C THR A 60 4.95 -18.74 -6.76
N PHE A 61 4.38 -18.29 -5.64
CA PHE A 61 4.46 -18.93 -4.35
C PHE A 61 3.08 -18.88 -3.67
N PHE A 62 2.93 -19.49 -2.51
CA PHE A 62 1.64 -19.60 -1.86
C PHE A 62 1.66 -19.04 -0.46
N LEU A 63 0.61 -18.31 -0.11
CA LEU A 63 0.24 -18.11 1.28
C LEU A 63 -0.51 -19.36 1.73
N CYS A 64 -0.06 -19.92 2.83
CA CYS A 64 -0.56 -21.12 3.44
C CYS A 64 -0.94 -20.86 4.89
N GLY A 65 -1.77 -21.69 5.47
CA GLY A 65 -2.04 -21.70 6.90
C GLY A 65 -0.87 -22.30 7.69
N ALA A 66 -1.19 -23.31 8.52
CA ALA A 66 -0.21 -23.92 9.42
C ALA A 66 0.89 -24.72 8.69
N SER A 67 0.61 -25.29 7.52
CA SER A 67 1.56 -26.09 6.74
C SER A 67 1.59 -25.67 5.27
N LYS A 68 2.62 -26.10 4.53
CA LYS A 68 2.76 -25.82 3.09
C LYS A 68 1.68 -26.48 2.22
N GLU A 69 1.02 -27.52 2.74
CA GLU A 69 -0.08 -28.21 2.09
C GLU A 69 -1.40 -27.45 2.23
N ASP A 70 -1.53 -26.66 3.28
CA ASP A 70 -2.70 -25.83 3.56
C ASP A 70 -2.65 -24.53 2.77
N ARG A 71 -2.70 -24.63 1.44
CA ARG A 71 -2.66 -23.47 0.54
C ARG A 71 -3.95 -22.67 0.64
N LEU A 72 -3.82 -21.38 0.85
CA LEU A 72 -4.93 -20.42 0.91
C LEU A 72 -5.00 -19.57 -0.35
N TYR A 73 -3.89 -18.92 -0.71
CA TYR A 73 -3.84 -17.97 -1.81
C TYR A 73 -2.57 -18.16 -2.65
N ALA A 74 -2.70 -18.02 -3.97
CA ALA A 74 -1.55 -17.94 -4.86
C ALA A 74 -1.04 -16.50 -4.93
N VAL A 75 0.27 -16.33 -4.90
CA VAL A 75 0.96 -15.05 -5.09
C VAL A 75 1.83 -15.14 -6.33
N GLN A 76 1.69 -14.20 -7.24
CA GLN A 76 2.49 -14.14 -8.46
C GLN A 76 3.35 -12.88 -8.48
N THR A 77 4.63 -13.03 -8.87
CA THR A 77 5.52 -11.88 -9.08
C THR A 77 5.28 -11.28 -10.46
N HIS A 78 5.25 -9.95 -10.53
CA HIS A 78 5.07 -9.18 -11.74
C HIS A 78 6.32 -8.35 -12.03
N ALA A 79 6.99 -8.62 -13.15
CA ALA A 79 8.25 -7.97 -13.51
C ALA A 79 8.08 -6.58 -14.18
N GLY A 80 6.84 -6.14 -14.43
CA GLY A 80 6.55 -4.85 -15.05
C GLY A 80 6.61 -4.83 -16.58
N TYR A 81 6.63 -5.99 -17.25
CA TYR A 81 6.68 -6.05 -18.71
C TYR A 81 5.30 -6.10 -19.39
N HIS A 82 4.23 -6.33 -18.63
CA HIS A 82 2.88 -6.48 -19.18
C HIS A 82 2.02 -5.25 -18.87
N LYS A 83 1.83 -4.37 -19.85
CA LYS A 83 1.01 -3.16 -19.71
C LYS A 83 -0.46 -3.40 -19.33
N LYS A 84 -1.02 -4.57 -19.66
CA LYS A 84 -2.41 -4.94 -19.37
C LYS A 84 -2.62 -5.49 -17.94
N SER A 85 -1.58 -5.56 -17.11
CA SER A 85 -1.73 -6.01 -15.72
C SER A 85 -2.32 -4.88 -14.86
N LEU A 86 -2.89 -5.24 -13.71
CA LEU A 86 -3.39 -4.30 -12.72
C LEU A 86 -2.30 -3.29 -12.27
N LEU A 87 -1.03 -3.72 -12.25
CA LEU A 87 0.11 -2.87 -11.92
C LEU A 87 0.68 -2.11 -13.14
N GLY A 88 0.18 -2.37 -14.36
CA GLY A 88 0.76 -1.82 -15.58
C GLY A 88 2.23 -2.20 -15.73
N THR A 89 3.10 -1.21 -15.92
CA THR A 89 4.56 -1.42 -16.05
C THR A 89 5.32 -1.41 -14.71
N ARG A 90 4.61 -1.42 -13.57
CA ARG A 90 5.23 -1.40 -12.24
C ARG A 90 5.61 -2.82 -11.81
N PRO A 91 6.87 -3.06 -11.41
CA PRO A 91 7.24 -4.33 -10.79
C PRO A 91 6.54 -4.52 -9.45
N GLY A 92 6.13 -5.74 -9.15
CA GLY A 92 5.42 -6.01 -7.91
C GLY A 92 4.87 -7.42 -7.80
N LEU A 93 3.76 -7.54 -7.12
CA LEU A 93 3.11 -8.80 -6.74
C LEU A 93 1.60 -8.71 -6.94
N THR A 94 0.98 -9.81 -7.33
CA THR A 94 -0.47 -9.99 -7.34
C THR A 94 -0.85 -11.13 -6.41
N LEU A 95 -1.88 -10.91 -5.61
CA LEU A 95 -2.54 -11.92 -4.78
C LEU A 95 -3.80 -12.38 -5.50
N HIS A 96 -3.95 -13.68 -5.70
CA HIS A 96 -5.11 -14.27 -6.35
C HIS A 96 -6.11 -14.74 -5.30
N ASN A 97 -7.41 -14.60 -5.58
CA ASN A 97 -8.50 -15.03 -4.70
C ASN A 97 -8.73 -16.55 -4.81
N GLY A 98 -7.70 -17.31 -4.46
CA GLY A 98 -7.68 -18.75 -4.50
C GLY A 98 -6.29 -19.35 -4.62
N LYS A 99 -6.25 -20.66 -4.79
CA LYS A 99 -5.02 -21.48 -4.74
C LYS A 99 -4.26 -21.53 -6.06
N SER A 100 -4.74 -20.83 -7.08
CA SER A 100 -4.16 -20.84 -8.42
C SER A 100 -3.88 -19.43 -8.92
N SER A 101 -2.80 -19.25 -9.67
CA SER A 101 -2.54 -18.01 -10.40
C SER A 101 -3.51 -17.76 -11.57
N LYS A 102 -4.45 -18.68 -11.82
CA LYS A 102 -5.55 -18.50 -12.76
C LYS A 102 -6.81 -17.96 -12.10
N ASP A 103 -6.89 -17.99 -10.77
CA ASP A 103 -8.01 -17.44 -10.03
C ASP A 103 -8.01 -15.90 -10.17
N PRO A 104 -9.15 -15.23 -9.99
CA PRO A 104 -9.23 -13.76 -10.09
C PRO A 104 -8.21 -13.07 -9.18
N ILE A 105 -7.70 -11.92 -9.62
CA ILE A 105 -6.81 -11.10 -8.79
C ILE A 105 -7.64 -10.48 -7.66
N LEU A 106 -7.23 -10.71 -6.41
CA LEU A 106 -7.83 -10.13 -5.22
C LEU A 106 -7.20 -8.76 -4.90
N ALA A 107 -5.88 -8.66 -4.99
CA ALA A 107 -5.15 -7.43 -4.69
C ALA A 107 -3.79 -7.42 -5.40
N ALA A 108 -3.16 -6.24 -5.48
CA ALA A 108 -1.83 -6.11 -6.04
C ALA A 108 -0.99 -5.10 -5.25
N ALA A 109 0.33 -5.29 -5.23
CA ALA A 109 1.28 -4.35 -4.64
C ALA A 109 2.47 -4.15 -5.57
N GLY A 110 2.83 -2.90 -5.85
CA GLY A 110 3.90 -2.58 -6.78
C GLY A 110 4.66 -1.31 -6.41
N GLU A 111 5.64 -0.97 -7.22
CA GLU A 111 6.34 0.31 -7.10
C GLU A 111 5.38 1.46 -7.44
N GLU A 112 5.51 2.60 -6.76
CA GLU A 112 4.74 3.79 -7.12
C GLU A 112 5.19 4.33 -8.47
N ALA A 113 6.51 4.37 -8.72
CA ALA A 113 7.07 4.80 -9.99
C ALA A 113 6.87 3.77 -11.10
N GLN A 114 6.62 4.25 -12.32
CA GLN A 114 6.55 3.41 -13.53
C GLN A 114 7.93 3.30 -14.17
N ARG A 115 8.30 2.12 -14.67
CA ARG A 115 9.59 1.90 -15.38
C ARG A 115 9.77 2.71 -16.65
N ALA A 116 8.70 3.25 -17.22
CA ALA A 116 8.71 3.93 -18.52
C ALA A 116 9.14 5.40 -18.46
N THR A 117 9.30 5.98 -17.27
CA THR A 117 9.83 7.35 -17.13
C THR A 117 11.36 7.29 -17.14
N SER A 118 11.98 8.05 -18.03
CA SER A 118 13.44 8.06 -18.28
C SER A 118 14.28 8.60 -17.10
N THR A 119 13.66 9.17 -16.10
CA THR A 119 14.21 9.52 -14.81
C THR A 119 13.91 8.38 -13.83
N TYR A 120 14.95 7.63 -13.50
CA TYR A 120 14.90 6.59 -12.48
C TYR A 120 14.76 7.28 -11.10
N GLU A 121 13.55 7.72 -10.78
CA GLU A 121 13.25 8.20 -9.46
C GLU A 121 13.33 7.01 -8.50
N PHE A 122 14.32 7.05 -7.62
CA PHE A 122 14.48 6.08 -6.57
C PHE A 122 13.39 6.30 -5.53
N ASN A 123 12.19 5.75 -5.79
CA ASN A 123 11.04 5.86 -4.93
C ASN A 123 10.82 4.54 -4.19
N LEU A 124 10.83 4.60 -2.85
CA LEU A 124 10.53 3.46 -1.97
C LEU A 124 9.06 3.34 -1.62
N ASN A 125 8.24 4.28 -2.07
CA ASN A 125 6.82 4.19 -1.92
C ASN A 125 6.26 3.02 -2.74
N SER A 126 5.19 2.48 -2.27
CA SER A 126 4.53 1.36 -2.91
C SER A 126 3.05 1.65 -3.02
N ILE A 127 2.48 1.34 -4.16
CA ILE A 127 1.03 1.32 -4.34
C ILE A 127 0.49 -0.05 -3.96
N ILE A 128 -0.64 -0.05 -3.27
CA ILE A 128 -1.40 -1.24 -2.91
C ILE A 128 -2.79 -1.08 -3.49
N GLN A 129 -3.16 -1.97 -4.39
CA GLN A 129 -4.48 -1.98 -5.02
C GLN A 129 -5.36 -3.01 -4.31
N LEU A 130 -6.45 -2.54 -3.73
CA LEU A 130 -7.42 -3.31 -2.98
C LEU A 130 -8.79 -3.21 -3.64
N PRO A 131 -9.69 -4.20 -3.45
CA PRO A 131 -11.07 -4.08 -3.90
C PRO A 131 -11.74 -2.81 -3.39
N SER A 132 -12.52 -2.16 -4.24
CA SER A 132 -13.29 -0.98 -3.85
C SER A 132 -14.34 -1.33 -2.80
N LEU A 133 -14.57 -0.43 -1.85
CA LEU A 133 -15.67 -0.52 -0.88
C LEU A 133 -16.99 0.02 -1.45
N GLN A 134 -16.89 0.84 -2.49
CA GLN A 134 -18.05 1.52 -3.07
C GLN A 134 -18.44 0.87 -4.39
N PRO A 135 -19.70 0.45 -4.56
CA PRO A 135 -20.22 0.04 -5.86
C PRO A 135 -20.04 1.19 -6.88
N GLY A 136 -19.57 0.89 -8.06
CA GLY A 136 -19.40 1.88 -9.13
C GLY A 136 -18.10 2.73 -9.09
N ALA A 137 -17.29 2.63 -8.05
CA ALA A 137 -16.01 3.35 -7.97
C ALA A 137 -14.84 2.64 -8.70
N GLY A 138 -15.16 1.70 -9.61
CA GLY A 138 -14.18 0.78 -10.20
C GLY A 138 -13.89 -0.41 -9.29
N ASN A 139 -13.28 -1.46 -9.86
CA ASN A 139 -13.05 -2.71 -9.14
C ASN A 139 -11.96 -2.58 -8.05
N PHE A 140 -11.04 -1.62 -8.18
CA PHE A 140 -9.90 -1.44 -7.27
C PHE A 140 -9.69 0.02 -6.91
N ILE A 141 -9.26 0.24 -5.67
CA ILE A 141 -8.74 1.53 -5.19
C ILE A 141 -7.26 1.39 -4.84
N THR A 142 -6.54 2.50 -4.92
CA THR A 142 -5.10 2.54 -4.66
C THR A 142 -4.84 3.18 -3.31
N GLU A 143 -4.17 2.43 -2.43
CA GLU A 143 -3.57 2.90 -1.19
C GLU A 143 -2.05 3.03 -1.36
N VAL A 144 -1.41 3.83 -0.53
CA VAL A 144 0.04 4.04 -0.58
C VAL A 144 0.69 3.59 0.72
N MET A 145 1.74 2.79 0.60
CA MET A 145 2.66 2.51 1.70
C MET A 145 3.96 3.28 1.47
N ARG A 146 4.32 4.15 2.41
CA ARG A 146 5.50 5.03 2.34
C ARG A 146 6.64 4.49 3.18
N GLY A 147 7.83 4.41 2.58
CA GLY A 147 9.05 4.11 3.32
C GLY A 147 9.54 5.37 4.04
N THR A 148 9.86 5.26 5.32
CA THR A 148 10.38 6.33 6.17
C THR A 148 11.54 5.82 7.02
N VAL A 149 12.33 6.74 7.56
CA VAL A 149 13.34 6.43 8.57
C VAL A 149 12.82 6.93 9.90
N ALA A 150 12.40 5.99 10.76
CA ALA A 150 12.01 6.33 12.13
C ALA A 150 13.21 6.74 12.97
N ASP A 151 12.93 7.29 14.18
CA ASP A 151 13.93 7.57 15.20
C ASP A 151 14.89 6.38 15.36
N ASP A 152 16.13 6.62 15.73
CA ASP A 152 17.19 5.60 15.80
C ASP A 152 17.63 4.98 14.44
N ARG A 153 17.35 5.61 13.32
CA ARG A 153 17.72 5.14 11.97
C ARG A 153 17.16 3.75 11.64
N ILE A 154 15.94 3.49 12.09
CA ILE A 154 15.22 2.24 11.79
C ILE A 154 14.39 2.43 10.54
N ALA A 155 14.48 1.47 9.60
CA ALA A 155 13.57 1.41 8.46
C ALA A 155 12.13 1.20 8.92
N ALA A 156 11.23 2.07 8.50
CA ALA A 156 9.81 2.00 8.76
C ALA A 156 9.00 2.17 7.47
N PHE A 157 7.78 1.64 7.47
CA PHE A 157 6.87 1.75 6.33
C PHE A 157 5.46 2.03 6.83
N GLN A 158 4.94 3.20 6.49
CA GLN A 158 3.64 3.67 6.98
C GLN A 158 2.56 3.53 5.92
N PHE A 159 1.35 3.20 6.37
CA PHE A 159 0.14 3.22 5.56
C PHE A 159 -1.08 3.58 6.40
N ALA A 160 -2.14 4.00 5.75
CA ALA A 160 -3.43 4.24 6.39
C ALA A 160 -4.50 3.42 5.67
N ILE A 161 -5.46 2.87 6.44
CA ILE A 161 -6.55 2.06 5.90
C ILE A 161 -7.80 2.20 6.77
N GLU A 162 -8.96 1.95 6.20
CA GLU A 162 -10.21 1.87 6.93
C GLU A 162 -10.25 0.60 7.78
N VAL A 163 -10.54 0.77 9.08
CA VAL A 163 -10.72 -0.30 10.07
C VAL A 163 -12.11 -0.26 10.63
N GLY A 164 -12.59 -1.40 11.11
CA GLY A 164 -13.92 -1.57 11.70
C GLY A 164 -14.79 -2.53 10.91
N ALA A 165 -16.03 -2.69 11.37
CA ALA A 165 -17.06 -3.54 10.78
C ALA A 165 -18.40 -2.81 10.75
N ASP A 166 -19.38 -3.37 10.03
CA ASP A 166 -20.79 -2.97 10.06
C ASP A 166 -21.05 -1.48 9.77
N GLY A 167 -20.36 -0.92 8.78
CA GLY A 167 -20.59 0.46 8.34
C GLY A 167 -19.98 1.56 9.22
N LYS A 168 -19.34 1.20 10.34
CA LYS A 168 -18.59 2.13 11.20
C LYS A 168 -17.11 2.01 10.92
N MET A 169 -16.68 2.46 9.76
CA MET A 169 -15.27 2.45 9.38
C MET A 169 -14.59 3.76 9.75
N VAL A 170 -13.41 3.66 10.36
CA VAL A 170 -12.52 4.79 10.68
C VAL A 170 -11.20 4.56 9.98
N ARG A 171 -10.62 5.61 9.39
CA ARG A 171 -9.31 5.53 8.79
C ARG A 171 -8.23 5.69 9.85
N GLU A 172 -7.39 4.67 9.99
CA GLU A 172 -6.30 4.63 10.97
C GLU A 172 -4.95 4.44 10.30
N GLU A 173 -3.90 4.87 10.99
CA GLU A 173 -2.51 4.78 10.55
C GLU A 173 -1.80 3.61 11.24
N PHE A 174 -0.94 2.95 10.45
CA PHE A 174 -0.14 1.79 10.86
C PHE A 174 1.28 1.95 10.36
N GLU A 175 2.23 1.41 11.12
CA GLU A 175 3.65 1.48 10.79
C GLU A 175 4.34 0.12 10.99
N TRP A 176 4.90 -0.40 9.91
CA TRP A 176 5.84 -1.50 9.96
C TRP A 176 7.20 -0.99 10.43
N ARG A 177 7.67 -1.45 11.57
CA ARG A 177 8.99 -1.14 12.15
C ARG A 177 9.90 -2.34 12.05
N LYS A 178 11.11 -2.14 11.51
CA LYS A 178 12.10 -3.20 11.43
C LYS A 178 12.50 -3.65 12.84
N LEU A 179 12.54 -4.97 13.07
CA LEU A 179 12.96 -5.54 14.34
C LEU A 179 14.44 -5.26 14.58
N LYS A 180 14.77 -4.72 15.76
CA LYS A 180 16.16 -4.58 16.21
C LYS A 180 16.71 -5.95 16.57
N LYS A 181 18.01 -6.17 16.26
CA LYS A 181 18.73 -7.34 16.73
C LYS A 181 19.01 -7.15 18.22
N GLY A 182 18.09 -7.65 19.07
CA GLY A 182 18.19 -7.50 20.53
C GLY A 182 19.17 -8.51 21.14
N ASN A 183 19.72 -8.17 22.31
CA ASN A 183 20.53 -9.08 23.13
C ASN A 183 19.70 -10.11 23.90
N ASN A 184 18.37 -9.99 23.92
CA ASN A 184 17.47 -10.89 24.64
C ASN A 184 16.87 -11.94 23.69
N ASP A 185 17.02 -13.19 24.09
CA ASP A 185 16.75 -14.42 23.33
C ASP A 185 15.32 -14.66 22.85
N SER A 186 14.34 -13.86 23.31
CA SER A 186 12.92 -14.06 23.02
C SER A 186 12.43 -13.50 21.69
N VAL A 187 13.18 -12.58 21.05
CA VAL A 187 12.84 -12.02 19.73
C VAL A 187 14.09 -12.02 18.85
N LYS A 188 14.57 -13.20 18.50
CA LYS A 188 15.68 -13.39 17.53
C LYS A 188 15.22 -13.19 16.07
N GLY A 189 14.17 -12.43 15.82
CA GLY A 189 13.55 -12.27 14.50
C GLY A 189 14.28 -11.29 13.60
N ARG A 190 14.50 -11.69 12.36
CA ARG A 190 14.69 -10.76 11.25
C ARG A 190 13.31 -10.50 10.68
N GLY A 191 12.83 -9.26 10.66
CA GLY A 191 11.51 -8.97 10.15
C GLY A 191 11.01 -7.59 10.56
N PHE A 192 9.71 -7.47 10.68
CA PHE A 192 9.02 -6.23 11.03
C PHE A 192 7.88 -6.53 12.01
N ASN A 193 7.63 -5.61 12.93
CA ASN A 193 6.39 -5.55 13.69
C ASN A 193 5.50 -4.44 13.13
N LEU A 194 4.20 -4.68 13.05
CA LEU A 194 3.20 -3.69 12.68
C LEU A 194 2.63 -3.06 13.93
N VAL A 195 2.77 -1.75 14.03
CA VAL A 195 2.28 -0.95 15.15
C VAL A 195 1.06 -0.14 14.70
N ARG A 196 -0.01 -0.17 15.48
CA ARG A 196 -1.19 0.66 15.32
C ARG A 196 -0.91 2.04 15.90
N LEU A 197 -1.02 3.09 15.08
CA LEU A 197 -0.78 4.49 15.50
C LEU A 197 -2.07 5.21 15.88
N GLY A 198 -3.23 4.65 15.49
CA GLY A 198 -4.55 5.21 15.75
C GLY A 198 -5.10 6.10 14.62
N PRO A 199 -6.18 6.83 14.87
CA PRO A 199 -6.83 7.67 13.87
C PRO A 199 -5.92 8.82 13.44
N ARG A 200 -5.91 9.13 12.15
CA ARG A 200 -5.20 10.30 11.63
C ARG A 200 -5.86 11.58 12.13
N SER A 201 -5.16 12.35 12.96
CA SER A 201 -5.61 13.68 13.36
C SER A 201 -5.57 14.62 12.15
N LYS A 202 -6.69 15.33 11.90
CA LYS A 202 -6.75 16.36 10.87
C LYS A 202 -6.10 17.68 11.31
N ASP A 203 -5.87 17.85 12.62
CA ASP A 203 -5.28 19.04 13.23
C ASP A 203 -3.79 18.83 13.51
N PRO A 204 -2.89 19.64 12.92
CA PRO A 204 -1.45 19.54 13.20
C PRO A 204 -1.12 19.73 14.68
N ASN A 205 -1.93 20.49 15.43
CA ASN A 205 -1.76 20.72 16.86
C ASN A 205 -2.28 19.56 17.73
N GLN A 206 -3.20 18.74 17.24
CA GLN A 206 -3.66 17.52 17.92
C GLN A 206 -2.74 16.32 17.65
N ALA A 207 -1.98 16.31 16.57
CA ALA A 207 -0.99 15.28 16.30
C ALA A 207 0.07 15.19 17.41
N LEU A 208 0.39 16.32 18.05
CA LEU A 208 1.27 16.38 19.24
C LEU A 208 0.59 15.89 20.53
N SER A 209 -0.73 15.99 20.64
CA SER A 209 -1.47 15.54 21.82
C SER A 209 -2.01 14.10 21.72
N SER A 210 -2.27 13.59 20.52
CA SER A 210 -2.67 12.19 20.33
C SER A 210 -1.49 11.21 20.51
N SER A 211 -0.25 11.66 20.32
CA SER A 211 0.94 10.90 20.72
C SER A 211 1.05 10.72 22.24
N ALA A 212 0.34 11.53 23.04
CA ALA A 212 0.34 11.44 24.49
C ALA A 212 -0.68 10.43 25.06
N LEU A 213 -1.66 9.97 24.26
CA LEU A 213 -2.69 9.00 24.67
C LEU A 213 -2.41 7.57 24.18
N SER A 214 -1.50 7.39 23.23
CA SER A 214 -0.98 6.07 22.88
C SER A 214 0.22 5.77 23.76
N PRO A 215 0.31 4.57 24.37
CA PRO A 215 1.51 4.22 25.12
C PRO A 215 2.73 4.37 24.21
N PRO A 216 3.91 4.80 24.75
CA PRO A 216 5.12 4.95 23.96
C PRO A 216 5.49 3.58 23.37
N GLY A 217 5.09 3.34 22.11
CA GLY A 217 5.26 2.05 21.43
C GLY A 217 4.07 1.61 20.57
N GLY A 218 2.85 2.07 20.85
CA GLY A 218 1.62 1.63 20.17
C GLY A 218 1.32 0.13 20.37
N GLU A 219 0.13 -0.32 19.94
CA GLU A 219 -0.24 -1.73 19.96
C GLU A 219 0.43 -2.46 18.79
N THR A 220 1.15 -3.56 19.05
CA THR A 220 1.62 -4.46 17.99
C THR A 220 0.46 -5.32 17.50
N VAL A 221 0.05 -5.12 16.25
CA VAL A 221 -1.12 -5.80 15.63
C VAL A 221 -0.74 -6.87 14.61
N ALA A 222 0.53 -6.92 14.18
CA ALA A 222 1.05 -8.02 13.38
C ALA A 222 2.57 -8.15 13.53
N LEU A 223 3.09 -9.35 13.25
CA LEU A 223 4.51 -9.68 13.23
C LEU A 223 4.84 -10.39 11.91
N LEU A 224 5.84 -9.89 11.19
CA LEU A 224 6.37 -10.46 9.97
C LEU A 224 7.79 -10.94 10.22
N GLU A 225 8.05 -12.22 10.02
CA GLU A 225 9.36 -12.83 10.31
C GLU A 225 9.94 -13.56 9.12
N TRP A 226 11.26 -13.41 8.92
CA TRP A 226 12.01 -14.12 7.91
C TRP A 226 12.62 -15.40 8.48
N PRO A 227 12.49 -16.55 7.81
CA PRO A 227 13.12 -17.78 8.23
C PRO A 227 14.67 -17.68 8.20
N LYS A 228 15.33 -18.52 8.99
CA LYS A 228 16.78 -18.56 9.09
C LYS A 228 17.33 -19.86 8.46
N GLY A 229 18.55 -19.77 7.93
CA GLY A 229 19.27 -20.94 7.44
C GLY A 229 18.63 -21.59 6.22
N LEU A 230 18.73 -22.92 6.12
CA LEU A 230 18.25 -23.69 4.97
C LEU A 230 16.74 -23.66 4.79
N SER A 231 15.97 -23.40 5.85
CA SER A 231 14.51 -23.27 5.75
C SER A 231 14.08 -22.10 4.83
N SER A 232 14.92 -21.07 4.69
CA SER A 232 14.65 -19.94 3.79
C SER A 232 14.60 -20.30 2.31
N LEU A 233 15.06 -21.48 1.92
CA LEU A 233 14.98 -21.97 0.54
C LEU A 233 13.53 -22.35 0.14
N ILE A 234 12.72 -22.73 1.10
CA ILE A 234 11.34 -23.19 0.87
C ILE A 234 10.35 -22.22 1.54
N HIS A 235 10.63 -21.83 2.78
CA HIS A 235 9.80 -20.94 3.58
C HIS A 235 10.20 -19.49 3.32
N VAL A 236 9.28 -18.69 2.83
CA VAL A 236 9.51 -17.30 2.42
C VAL A 236 9.46 -16.36 3.62
N PHE A 237 8.37 -16.45 4.39
CA PHE A 237 8.15 -15.70 5.65
C PHE A 237 6.99 -16.30 6.45
N SER A 238 6.89 -15.90 7.71
CA SER A 238 5.70 -16.07 8.56
C SER A 238 5.09 -14.71 8.86
N LEU A 239 3.77 -14.63 8.83
CA LEU A 239 2.97 -13.47 9.20
C LEU A 239 2.00 -13.89 10.29
N GLN A 240 2.05 -13.22 11.46
CA GLN A 240 1.14 -13.45 12.58
C GLN A 240 0.37 -12.18 12.88
N LEU A 241 -0.94 -12.25 12.89
CA LEU A 241 -1.82 -11.21 13.42
C LEU A 241 -1.80 -11.28 14.95
N LYS A 242 -1.85 -10.13 15.63
CA LYS A 242 -1.74 -10.03 17.09
C LYS A 242 -2.73 -9.02 17.64
N GLY A 243 -3.10 -9.16 18.91
CA GLY A 243 -3.95 -8.20 19.61
C GLY A 243 -5.26 -7.90 18.85
N SER A 244 -5.54 -6.63 18.61
CA SER A 244 -6.75 -6.21 17.87
C SER A 244 -6.78 -6.72 16.41
N GLY A 245 -5.62 -7.03 15.82
CA GLY A 245 -5.54 -7.67 14.50
C GLY A 245 -5.98 -9.13 14.51
N GLU A 246 -5.67 -9.89 15.56
CA GLU A 246 -6.07 -11.29 15.71
C GLU A 246 -7.56 -11.44 16.03
N SER A 247 -8.11 -10.54 16.84
CA SER A 247 -9.52 -10.55 17.24
C SER A 247 -10.49 -10.14 16.13
N ASN A 248 -10.00 -9.86 14.92
CA ASN A 248 -10.75 -9.38 13.76
C ASN A 248 -11.50 -8.04 13.99
N THR A 249 -11.22 -7.31 15.06
CA THR A 249 -11.83 -6.00 15.32
C THR A 249 -11.44 -4.94 14.30
N LEU A 250 -10.28 -5.09 13.66
CA LEU A 250 -9.81 -4.20 12.60
C LEU A 250 -10.44 -4.49 11.22
N GLY A 251 -11.08 -5.65 11.06
CA GLY A 251 -11.83 -6.04 9.88
C GLY A 251 -10.99 -6.64 8.75
N GLN A 252 -11.70 -7.29 7.79
CA GLN A 252 -11.07 -8.04 6.71
C GLN A 252 -10.27 -7.17 5.72
N ARG A 253 -10.71 -5.94 5.48
CA ARG A 253 -10.01 -4.99 4.62
C ARG A 253 -8.63 -4.64 5.18
N TRP A 254 -8.55 -4.41 6.49
CA TRP A 254 -7.28 -4.21 7.18
C TRP A 254 -6.39 -5.45 7.06
N ALA A 255 -6.94 -6.64 7.28
CA ALA A 255 -6.17 -7.89 7.16
C ALA A 255 -5.60 -8.07 5.74
N LEU A 256 -6.38 -7.77 4.70
CA LEU A 256 -5.90 -7.79 3.30
C LEU A 256 -4.77 -6.78 3.09
N MET A 257 -4.90 -5.55 3.61
CA MET A 257 -3.84 -4.53 3.54
C MET A 257 -2.56 -5.01 4.23
N VAL A 258 -2.67 -5.65 5.41
CA VAL A 258 -1.52 -6.21 6.13
C VAL A 258 -0.84 -7.31 5.32
N VAL A 259 -1.59 -8.22 4.73
CA VAL A 259 -1.05 -9.28 3.85
C VAL A 259 -0.31 -8.67 2.66
N MET A 260 -0.91 -7.70 1.98
CA MET A 260 -0.32 -7.07 0.80
C MET A 260 0.94 -6.26 1.13
N THR A 261 0.94 -5.54 2.25
CA THR A 261 2.12 -4.80 2.71
C THR A 261 3.23 -5.73 3.18
N ALA A 262 2.91 -6.86 3.84
CA ALA A 262 3.88 -7.88 4.21
C ALA A 262 4.54 -8.52 2.98
N LEU A 263 3.76 -8.87 1.95
CA LEU A 263 4.25 -9.35 0.66
C LEU A 263 5.17 -8.32 0.00
N ARG A 264 4.79 -7.05 0.04
CA ARG A 264 5.59 -5.96 -0.52
C ARG A 264 6.89 -5.75 0.25
N LEU A 265 6.88 -5.83 1.58
CA LEU A 265 8.08 -5.77 2.42
C LEU A 265 9.05 -6.92 2.12
N TRP A 266 8.51 -8.12 1.93
CA TRP A 266 9.32 -9.26 1.49
C TRP A 266 10.01 -8.96 0.13
N TRP A 267 9.26 -8.44 -0.84
CA TRP A 267 9.82 -8.05 -2.15
C TRP A 267 10.94 -7.02 -2.01
N LEU A 268 10.72 -5.98 -1.22
CA LEU A 268 11.73 -4.95 -0.94
C LEU A 268 12.94 -5.53 -0.21
N HIS A 269 12.73 -6.46 0.71
CA HIS A 269 13.81 -7.16 1.44
C HIS A 269 14.68 -7.98 0.49
N MET A 270 14.08 -8.76 -0.39
CA MET A 270 14.80 -9.56 -1.40
C MET A 270 15.63 -8.68 -2.35
N GLY A 271 15.14 -7.50 -2.68
CA GLY A 271 15.85 -6.49 -3.48
C GLY A 271 16.87 -5.67 -2.70
N GLY A 272 17.11 -5.95 -1.42
CA GLY A 272 18.03 -5.17 -0.57
C GLY A 272 17.54 -3.75 -0.25
N ARG A 273 16.28 -3.43 -0.52
CA ARG A 273 15.70 -2.09 -0.43
C ARG A 273 15.02 -1.80 0.92
N ALA A 274 14.79 -2.80 1.75
CA ALA A 274 14.16 -2.67 3.06
C ALA A 274 15.19 -2.35 4.17
N ASN A 275 15.99 -1.28 4.00
CA ASN A 275 16.96 -0.83 5.00
C ASN A 275 17.01 0.70 5.10
N ALA A 276 17.35 1.23 6.28
CA ALA A 276 17.32 2.66 6.59
C ALA A 276 18.22 3.50 5.68
N THR A 277 19.38 2.99 5.29
CA THR A 277 20.32 3.74 4.42
C THR A 277 19.73 4.00 3.05
N VAL A 278 19.04 3.00 2.48
CA VAL A 278 18.40 3.10 1.16
C VAL A 278 17.18 4.00 1.24
N ILE A 279 16.39 3.89 2.31
CA ILE A 279 15.20 4.72 2.54
C ILE A 279 15.61 6.19 2.73
N GLY A 280 16.58 6.48 3.60
CA GLY A 280 17.04 7.85 3.85
C GLY A 280 17.61 8.54 2.60
N LYS A 281 18.33 7.81 1.73
CA LYS A 281 18.75 8.35 0.43
C LYS A 281 17.56 8.68 -0.48
N GLY A 282 16.51 7.85 -0.47
CA GLY A 282 15.29 8.13 -1.22
C GLY A 282 14.58 9.39 -0.73
N GLU A 283 14.46 9.58 0.57
CA GLU A 283 13.88 10.79 1.18
C GLU A 283 14.69 12.04 0.84
N GLU A 284 16.01 11.96 0.88
CA GLU A 284 16.91 13.08 0.54
C GLU A 284 16.75 13.50 -0.94
N ILE A 285 16.69 12.55 -1.86
CA ILE A 285 16.47 12.83 -3.28
C ILE A 285 15.11 13.49 -3.51
N HIS A 286 14.05 13.00 -2.87
CA HIS A 286 12.72 13.59 -2.98
C HIS A 286 12.65 15.01 -2.41
N SER A 287 13.26 15.27 -1.26
CA SER A 287 13.28 16.61 -0.68
C SER A 287 14.01 17.63 -1.55
N ASN A 288 15.10 17.22 -2.21
CA ASN A 288 15.87 18.08 -3.11
C ASN A 288 15.18 18.36 -4.45
N GLN A 289 14.25 17.48 -4.87
CA GLN A 289 13.46 17.68 -6.10
C GLN A 289 12.19 18.52 -5.87
N SER A 290 11.77 18.69 -4.62
CA SER A 290 10.55 19.43 -4.25
C SER A 290 10.81 20.93 -3.99
N VAL A 291 12.04 21.42 -4.16
CA VAL A 291 12.39 22.85 -4.05
C VAL A 291 12.32 23.46 -5.46
N PRO A 292 11.36 24.37 -5.76
CA PRO A 292 11.20 25.05 -7.04
C PRO A 292 12.36 26.00 -7.33
#